data_6a21d600f38bfbb576b79a9f9e19e9a7
#
_entry.id   6a21d600f38bfbb576b79a9f9e19e9a7
#
_cell.length_a   1.000
_cell.length_b   1.000
_cell.length_c   1.000
_cell.angle_alpha   90.00
_cell.angle_beta   90.00
_cell.angle_gamma   90.00
#
_symmetry.space_group_name_H-M   'P 1'
#
loop_
_entity.id
_entity.type
_entity.pdbx_description
1 polymer ?
#
loop_
_entity_poly.entity_id
_entity_poly.type
_entity_poly.pdbx_seq_one_letter_code
_entity_poly.pdbx_strand_id
1 'polypeptide(L)'
;MEPNADQSKAPESKPGSKPDAKDDLKSLPLPEVEKKLGSSPDGLSQAEAQKRLTQYGPNEIEEKKTNPFLKFLTYFWGPIPWMIEAAVILSAVARHWPDFFIILLLLVANAVVGFWEEHQAGNAIAALKAKLAVKARVKRDGKWVNPAARELVPGDVIRMRLGDIVPADARLLDGDPVEVDNPR
;
A
#
# COMPACT_ATOMS: atom_id res chain seq x y z
N MET A 1 -48.01 8.95 -28.26
CA MET A 1 -47.46 9.61 -27.07
C MET A 1 -46.99 8.49 -26.14
N GLU A 2 -45.79 8.00 -26.36
CA GLU A 2 -45.15 6.96 -25.53
C GLU A 2 -44.15 7.62 -24.61
N PRO A 3 -44.10 7.27 -23.33
CA PRO A 3 -43.04 7.73 -22.45
C PRO A 3 -41.84 6.76 -22.52
N ASN A 4 -40.74 7.34 -22.85
CA ASN A 4 -39.38 6.79 -22.92
C ASN A 4 -38.94 6.22 -21.54
N ALA A 5 -38.69 4.92 -21.49
CA ALA A 5 -38.13 4.25 -20.34
C ALA A 5 -36.59 4.41 -20.37
N ASP A 6 -36.12 5.29 -19.53
CA ASP A 6 -34.68 5.46 -19.23
C ASP A 6 -34.14 4.19 -18.53
N GLN A 7 -33.41 3.38 -19.29
CA GLN A 7 -32.67 2.23 -18.76
C GLN A 7 -31.39 2.72 -18.06
N SER A 8 -31.53 2.95 -16.76
CA SER A 8 -30.37 3.08 -15.85
C SER A 8 -29.50 1.84 -15.97
N LYS A 9 -28.37 2.02 -16.66
CA LYS A 9 -27.33 1.03 -16.85
C LYS A 9 -26.59 0.83 -15.52
N ALA A 10 -26.84 -0.29 -14.84
CA ALA A 10 -26.09 -0.73 -13.68
C ALA A 10 -24.60 -0.87 -14.06
N PRO A 11 -23.66 -0.51 -13.18
CA PRO A 11 -22.24 -0.68 -13.46
C PRO A 11 -21.88 -2.16 -13.49
N GLU A 12 -21.36 -2.60 -14.64
CA GLU A 12 -20.81 -3.95 -14.84
C GLU A 12 -19.71 -4.22 -13.81
N SER A 13 -19.97 -5.20 -12.94
CA SER A 13 -18.97 -5.74 -12.03
C SER A 13 -17.89 -6.49 -12.81
N LYS A 14 -16.64 -6.05 -12.69
CA LYS A 14 -15.46 -6.75 -13.22
C LYS A 14 -15.38 -8.15 -12.59
N PRO A 15 -15.19 -9.23 -13.38
CA PRO A 15 -15.01 -10.58 -12.83
C PRO A 15 -13.62 -10.68 -12.19
N GLY A 16 -13.57 -10.83 -10.87
CA GLY A 16 -12.33 -11.04 -10.13
C GLY A 16 -12.24 -10.45 -8.74
N SER A 17 -13.22 -9.68 -8.28
CA SER A 17 -13.26 -9.26 -6.87
C SER A 17 -13.76 -10.44 -6.02
N LYS A 18 -12.90 -10.91 -5.10
CA LYS A 18 -13.34 -11.75 -3.98
C LYS A 18 -14.54 -11.07 -3.34
N PRO A 19 -15.63 -11.79 -2.98
CA PRO A 19 -16.77 -11.19 -2.31
C PRO A 19 -16.28 -10.43 -1.07
N ASP A 20 -16.71 -9.18 -0.95
CA ASP A 20 -16.29 -8.27 0.12
C ASP A 20 -16.75 -8.80 1.48
N ALA A 21 -15.97 -9.72 2.05
CA ALA A 21 -16.15 -10.20 3.42
C ALA A 21 -16.09 -9.05 4.46
N LYS A 22 -15.67 -7.86 4.05
CA LYS A 22 -15.63 -6.65 4.88
C LYS A 22 -17.00 -6.04 5.13
N ASP A 23 -17.93 -6.06 4.16
CA ASP A 23 -19.24 -5.46 4.34
C ASP A 23 -20.16 -6.31 5.22
N ASP A 24 -19.99 -7.63 5.20
CA ASP A 24 -20.72 -8.53 6.08
C ASP A 24 -20.39 -8.30 7.57
N LEU A 25 -19.13 -7.99 7.91
CA LEU A 25 -18.70 -7.80 9.30
C LEU A 25 -19.22 -6.51 9.93
N LYS A 26 -19.58 -5.50 9.13
CA LYS A 26 -20.12 -4.23 9.63
C LYS A 26 -21.57 -4.37 10.12
N SER A 27 -22.34 -5.22 9.47
CA SER A 27 -23.79 -5.39 9.72
C SER A 27 -24.12 -6.47 10.75
N LEU A 28 -23.19 -7.41 10.99
CA LEU A 28 -23.41 -8.54 11.89
C LEU A 28 -23.43 -8.12 13.37
N PRO A 29 -24.20 -8.79 14.25
CA PRO A 29 -24.12 -8.63 15.70
C PRO A 29 -22.70 -8.96 16.22
N LEU A 30 -22.27 -8.26 17.28
CA LEU A 30 -20.92 -8.46 17.87
C LEU A 30 -20.56 -9.93 18.17
N PRO A 31 -21.45 -10.75 18.80
CA PRO A 31 -21.12 -12.15 19.09
C PRO A 31 -20.84 -12.99 17.83
N GLU A 32 -21.51 -12.67 16.72
CA GLU A 32 -21.29 -13.36 15.45
C GLU A 32 -19.98 -12.93 14.80
N VAL A 33 -19.60 -11.66 14.93
CA VAL A 33 -18.30 -11.15 14.47
C VAL A 33 -17.16 -11.80 15.23
N GLU A 34 -17.26 -11.87 16.56
CA GLU A 34 -16.27 -12.55 17.41
C GLU A 34 -16.12 -14.02 17.03
N LYS A 35 -17.23 -14.73 16.84
CA LYS A 35 -17.23 -16.13 16.40
C LYS A 35 -16.62 -16.28 15.00
N LYS A 36 -16.97 -15.42 14.06
CA LYS A 36 -16.47 -15.46 12.68
C LYS A 36 -14.97 -15.16 12.61
N LEU A 37 -14.50 -14.23 13.42
CA LEU A 37 -13.09 -13.87 13.52
C LEU A 37 -12.31 -14.79 14.48
N GLY A 38 -12.97 -15.67 15.23
CA GLY A 38 -12.34 -16.49 16.25
C GLY A 38 -11.64 -15.63 17.31
N SER A 39 -12.21 -14.47 17.61
CA SER A 39 -11.73 -13.56 18.64
C SER A 39 -12.30 -13.94 20.01
N SER A 40 -11.64 -13.50 21.07
CA SER A 40 -12.13 -13.64 22.44
C SER A 40 -11.86 -12.36 23.23
N PRO A 41 -12.57 -12.14 24.36
CA PRO A 41 -12.30 -11.00 25.25
C PRO A 41 -10.86 -10.97 25.79
N ASP A 42 -10.18 -12.13 25.83
CA ASP A 42 -8.77 -12.24 26.22
C ASP A 42 -7.78 -12.04 25.07
N GLY A 43 -8.30 -11.77 23.88
CA GLY A 43 -7.54 -11.63 22.64
C GLY A 43 -7.15 -12.96 22.02
N LEU A 44 -6.37 -12.91 20.96
CA LEU A 44 -5.80 -14.09 20.32
C LEU A 44 -4.57 -14.58 21.08
N SER A 45 -4.23 -15.86 20.92
CA SER A 45 -2.92 -16.33 21.36
C SER A 45 -1.82 -15.78 20.42
N GLN A 46 -0.60 -15.62 20.95
CA GLN A 46 0.53 -15.17 20.15
C GLN A 46 0.82 -16.12 18.97
N ALA A 47 0.64 -17.43 19.20
CA ALA A 47 0.82 -18.46 18.16
C ALA A 47 -0.22 -18.32 17.03
N GLU A 48 -1.49 -18.09 17.38
CA GLU A 48 -2.55 -17.89 16.40
C GLU A 48 -2.36 -16.57 15.64
N ALA A 49 -1.94 -15.50 16.31
CA ALA A 49 -1.62 -14.23 15.66
C ALA A 49 -0.49 -14.39 14.64
N GLN A 50 0.58 -15.13 14.97
CA GLN A 50 1.67 -15.39 14.04
C GLN A 50 1.23 -16.24 12.84
N LYS A 51 0.38 -17.23 13.06
CA LYS A 51 -0.21 -18.05 11.99
C LYS A 51 -1.05 -17.20 11.05
N ARG A 52 -1.91 -16.31 11.60
CA ARG A 52 -2.75 -15.39 10.83
C ARG A 52 -1.89 -14.37 10.07
N LEU A 53 -0.83 -13.87 10.66
CA LEU A 53 0.10 -12.96 9.99
C LEU A 53 0.74 -13.62 8.76
N THR A 54 1.06 -14.90 8.83
CA THR A 54 1.58 -15.66 7.68
C THR A 54 0.49 -15.90 6.62
N GLN A 55 -0.76 -16.08 7.05
CA GLN A 55 -1.90 -16.37 6.16
C GLN A 55 -2.42 -15.13 5.44
N TYR A 56 -2.58 -14.02 6.16
CA TYR A 56 -3.18 -12.77 5.64
C TYR A 56 -2.16 -11.74 5.18
N GLY A 57 -0.90 -11.91 5.57
CA GLY A 57 0.15 -10.93 5.34
C GLY A 57 0.13 -9.78 6.37
N PRO A 58 1.11 -8.87 6.29
CA PRO A 58 1.19 -7.70 7.14
C PRO A 58 0.03 -6.72 6.85
N ASN A 59 -0.42 -6.01 7.89
CA ASN A 59 -1.39 -4.93 7.78
C ASN A 59 -0.73 -3.67 7.20
N GLU A 60 -0.44 -3.74 5.92
CA GLU A 60 0.18 -2.66 5.12
C GLU A 60 -0.56 -2.54 3.78
N ILE A 61 -0.59 -1.34 3.24
CA ILE A 61 -1.04 -1.13 1.86
C ILE A 61 0.06 -1.70 0.95
N GLU A 62 -0.30 -2.65 0.12
CA GLU A 62 0.65 -3.24 -0.84
C GLU A 62 1.24 -2.16 -1.74
N GLU A 63 2.50 -1.82 -1.53
CA GLU A 63 3.23 -1.00 -2.48
C GLU A 63 3.55 -1.86 -3.72
N LYS A 64 3.12 -1.38 -4.89
CA LYS A 64 3.46 -2.05 -6.16
C LYS A 64 4.97 -2.10 -6.31
N LYS A 65 5.54 -3.29 -6.16
CA LYS A 65 6.96 -3.54 -6.45
C LYS A 65 7.18 -3.36 -7.95
N THR A 66 7.68 -2.20 -8.34
CA THR A 66 8.13 -1.97 -9.71
C THR A 66 9.46 -2.66 -9.93
N ASN A 67 9.58 -3.36 -11.05
CA ASN A 67 10.84 -3.98 -11.45
C ASN A 67 11.90 -2.87 -11.63
N PRO A 68 13.06 -2.93 -10.94
CA PRO A 68 14.08 -1.88 -11.01
C PRO A 68 14.60 -1.64 -12.43
N PHE A 69 14.62 -2.67 -13.26
CA PHE A 69 15.02 -2.55 -14.66
C PHE A 69 13.99 -1.74 -15.48
N LEU A 70 12.70 -2.02 -15.31
CA LEU A 70 11.65 -1.22 -15.97
C LEU A 70 11.69 0.23 -15.49
N LYS A 71 11.96 0.45 -14.20
CA LYS A 71 12.10 1.77 -13.63
C LYS A 71 13.30 2.52 -14.23
N PHE A 72 14.43 1.85 -14.43
CA PHE A 72 15.58 2.43 -15.14
C PHE A 72 15.23 2.82 -16.58
N LEU A 73 14.47 2.00 -17.31
CA LEU A 73 14.04 2.35 -18.65
C LEU A 73 13.13 3.59 -18.71
N THR A 74 12.40 3.91 -17.65
CA THR A 74 11.55 5.11 -17.63
C THR A 74 12.34 6.42 -17.69
N TYR A 75 13.64 6.41 -17.34
CA TYR A 75 14.51 7.58 -17.47
C TYR A 75 14.80 7.96 -18.92
N PHE A 76 14.61 7.03 -19.85
CA PHE A 76 14.69 7.28 -21.30
C PHE A 76 13.34 7.72 -21.89
N TRP A 77 12.28 7.79 -21.10
CA TRP A 77 10.94 8.12 -21.55
C TRP A 77 10.54 9.52 -21.09
N GLY A 78 10.63 10.50 -21.98
CA GLY A 78 10.24 11.88 -21.69
C GLY A 78 10.68 12.87 -22.76
N PRO A 79 10.19 14.12 -22.72
CA PRO A 79 10.52 15.13 -23.76
C PRO A 79 12.01 15.42 -23.85
N ILE A 80 12.70 15.54 -22.72
CA ILE A 80 14.14 15.84 -22.66
C ILE A 80 14.98 14.65 -23.14
N PRO A 81 14.82 13.41 -22.61
CA PRO A 81 15.49 12.24 -23.17
C PRO A 81 15.26 12.07 -24.66
N TRP A 82 14.05 12.24 -25.18
CA TRP A 82 13.76 12.11 -26.60
C TRP A 82 14.52 13.09 -27.47
N MET A 83 14.72 14.33 -27.01
CA MET A 83 15.55 15.31 -27.73
C MET A 83 17.01 14.85 -27.82
N ILE A 84 17.53 14.27 -26.72
CA ILE A 84 18.91 13.77 -26.67
C ILE A 84 19.05 12.51 -27.55
N GLU A 85 18.08 11.60 -27.48
CA GLU A 85 18.04 10.40 -28.33
C GLU A 85 17.98 10.76 -29.82
N ALA A 86 17.18 11.76 -30.17
CA ALA A 86 17.14 12.27 -31.55
C ALA A 86 18.51 12.83 -31.99
N ALA A 87 19.23 13.54 -31.12
CA ALA A 87 20.57 14.02 -31.39
C ALA A 87 21.59 12.87 -31.54
N VAL A 88 21.48 11.81 -30.73
CA VAL A 88 22.30 10.59 -30.87
C VAL A 88 22.07 9.94 -32.22
N ILE A 89 20.81 9.76 -32.61
CA ILE A 89 20.44 9.16 -33.91
C ILE A 89 20.97 10.02 -35.06
N LEU A 90 20.79 11.34 -34.99
CA LEU A 90 21.26 12.25 -36.02
C LEU A 90 22.78 12.25 -36.19
N SER A 91 23.52 12.20 -35.06
CA SER A 91 25.00 12.08 -35.08
C SER A 91 25.45 10.78 -35.72
N ALA A 92 24.76 9.68 -35.47
CA ALA A 92 25.02 8.38 -36.08
C ALA A 92 24.78 8.43 -37.61
N VAL A 93 23.65 9.01 -38.04
CA VAL A 93 23.30 9.16 -39.46
C VAL A 93 24.31 10.05 -40.19
N ALA A 94 24.73 11.15 -39.56
CA ALA A 94 25.74 12.06 -40.09
C ALA A 94 27.17 11.49 -40.04
N ARG A 95 27.35 10.28 -39.48
CA ARG A 95 28.65 9.62 -39.28
C ARG A 95 29.63 10.40 -38.41
N HIS A 96 29.15 11.25 -37.54
CA HIS A 96 29.94 11.98 -36.55
C HIS A 96 30.12 11.12 -35.30
N TRP A 97 30.97 10.10 -35.40
CA TRP A 97 31.19 9.10 -34.34
C TRP A 97 31.65 9.68 -33.00
N PRO A 98 32.56 10.70 -32.96
CA PRO A 98 32.94 11.29 -31.67
C PRO A 98 31.75 11.90 -30.94
N ASP A 99 30.90 12.67 -31.64
CA ASP A 99 29.73 13.33 -31.09
C ASP A 99 28.71 12.29 -30.62
N PHE A 100 28.51 11.24 -31.41
CA PHE A 100 27.64 10.11 -31.05
C PHE A 100 28.03 9.49 -29.71
N PHE A 101 29.32 9.13 -29.52
CA PHE A 101 29.75 8.51 -28.28
C PHE A 101 29.70 9.45 -27.10
N ILE A 102 30.00 10.74 -27.27
CA ILE A 102 29.92 11.73 -26.19
C ILE A 102 28.48 11.92 -25.74
N ILE A 103 27.54 12.12 -26.67
CA ILE A 103 26.13 12.34 -26.33
C ILE A 103 25.52 11.10 -25.75
N LEU A 104 25.83 9.92 -26.29
CA LEU A 104 25.37 8.63 -25.72
C LEU A 104 25.88 8.41 -24.29
N LEU A 105 27.17 8.71 -24.03
CA LEU A 105 27.76 8.61 -22.71
C LEU A 105 27.07 9.54 -21.72
N LEU A 106 26.78 10.78 -22.13
CA LEU A 106 26.07 11.74 -21.30
C LEU A 106 24.63 11.29 -21.00
N LEU A 107 23.94 10.74 -21.99
CA LEU A 107 22.59 10.19 -21.81
C LEU A 107 22.56 9.06 -20.78
N VAL A 108 23.49 8.10 -20.90
CA VAL A 108 23.59 6.97 -19.98
C VAL A 108 24.01 7.44 -18.58
N ALA A 109 25.00 8.33 -18.48
CA ALA A 109 25.44 8.88 -17.22
C ALA A 109 24.31 9.59 -16.47
N ASN A 110 23.51 10.42 -17.19
CA ASN A 110 22.37 11.10 -16.61
C ASN A 110 21.30 10.10 -16.09
N ALA A 111 21.01 9.05 -16.85
CA ALA A 111 20.08 8.00 -16.44
C ALA A 111 20.58 7.25 -15.20
N VAL A 112 21.88 6.95 -15.11
CA VAL A 112 22.48 6.29 -13.94
C VAL A 112 22.41 7.17 -12.70
N VAL A 113 22.73 8.46 -12.83
CA VAL A 113 22.66 9.41 -11.70
C VAL A 113 21.22 9.54 -11.22
N GLY A 114 20.25 9.75 -12.10
CA GLY A 114 18.85 9.85 -11.74
C GLY A 114 18.32 8.60 -11.03
N PHE A 115 18.68 7.42 -11.55
CA PHE A 115 18.32 6.15 -10.90
C PHE A 115 18.94 6.01 -9.50
N TRP A 116 20.20 6.44 -9.33
CA TRP A 116 20.88 6.40 -8.04
C TRP A 116 20.21 7.34 -7.02
N GLU A 117 19.94 8.58 -7.41
CA GLU A 117 19.29 9.57 -6.55
C GLU A 117 17.91 9.09 -6.09
N GLU A 118 17.11 8.55 -6.99
CA GLU A 118 15.79 8.03 -6.65
C GLU A 118 15.88 6.82 -5.71
N HIS A 119 16.87 5.94 -5.92
CA HIS A 119 17.08 4.80 -5.04
C HIS A 119 17.47 5.24 -3.62
N GLN A 120 18.34 6.24 -3.49
CA GLN A 120 18.69 6.82 -2.18
C GLN A 120 17.48 7.48 -1.50
N ALA A 121 16.70 8.27 -2.25
CA ALA A 121 15.51 8.92 -1.72
C ALA A 121 14.47 7.88 -1.25
N GLY A 122 14.27 6.81 -2.01
CA GLY A 122 13.38 5.71 -1.64
C GLY A 122 13.81 5.02 -0.33
N ASN A 123 15.10 4.76 -0.16
CA ASN A 123 15.63 4.17 1.07
C ASN A 123 15.47 5.09 2.29
N ALA A 124 15.68 6.41 2.12
CA ALA A 124 15.49 7.39 3.18
C ALA A 124 14.03 7.46 3.64
N ILE A 125 13.08 7.44 2.69
CA ILE A 125 11.65 7.41 2.99
C ILE A 125 11.27 6.11 3.71
N ALA A 126 11.78 4.96 3.27
CA ALA A 126 11.52 3.67 3.91
C ALA A 126 12.05 3.64 5.36
N ALA A 127 13.25 4.18 5.59
CA ALA A 127 13.81 4.30 6.94
C ALA A 127 13.00 5.23 7.84
N LEU A 128 12.47 6.34 7.31
CA LEU A 128 11.60 7.25 8.03
C LEU A 128 10.26 6.59 8.36
N LYS A 129 9.62 5.92 7.41
CA LYS A 129 8.39 5.14 7.64
C LYS A 129 8.58 4.09 8.74
N ALA A 130 9.72 3.40 8.75
CA ALA A 130 10.02 2.40 9.79
C ALA A 130 10.16 3.03 11.19
N LYS A 131 10.72 4.24 11.30
CA LYS A 131 10.82 4.98 12.56
C LYS A 131 9.48 5.53 13.06
N LEU A 132 8.60 5.90 12.13
CA LEU A 132 7.26 6.43 12.41
C LEU A 132 6.20 5.31 12.48
N ALA A 133 6.62 4.04 12.46
CA ALA A 133 5.70 2.92 12.52
C ALA A 133 4.76 3.04 13.73
N VAL A 134 3.48 3.14 13.45
CA VAL A 134 2.41 3.21 14.47
C VAL A 134 2.44 1.93 15.28
N LYS A 135 2.43 2.04 16.60
CA LYS A 135 2.29 0.91 17.51
C LYS A 135 0.83 0.80 17.95
N ALA A 136 0.33 -0.41 17.98
CA ALA A 136 -1.01 -0.69 18.46
C ALA A 136 -0.94 -1.38 19.81
N ARG A 137 -1.85 -1.05 20.72
CA ARG A 137 -1.99 -1.75 21.99
C ARG A 137 -2.98 -2.89 21.79
N VAL A 138 -2.48 -4.13 21.80
CA VAL A 138 -3.23 -5.34 21.47
C VAL A 138 -3.27 -6.28 22.68
N LYS A 139 -4.40 -6.94 22.89
CA LYS A 139 -4.53 -7.98 23.92
C LYS A 139 -4.20 -9.33 23.28
N ARG A 140 -3.16 -10.00 23.76
CA ARG A 140 -2.76 -11.36 23.34
C ARG A 140 -2.40 -12.19 24.56
N ASP A 141 -2.86 -13.43 24.58
CA ASP A 141 -2.70 -14.33 25.75
C ASP A 141 -3.15 -13.66 27.08
N GLY A 142 -4.26 -12.90 27.03
CA GLY A 142 -4.78 -12.16 28.18
C GLY A 142 -3.96 -10.94 28.63
N LYS A 143 -2.84 -10.63 27.95
CA LYS A 143 -1.94 -9.53 28.31
C LYS A 143 -1.92 -8.44 27.23
N TRP A 144 -1.73 -7.19 27.66
CA TRP A 144 -1.56 -6.07 26.72
C TRP A 144 -0.12 -5.99 26.24
N VAL A 145 0.06 -6.10 24.91
CA VAL A 145 1.34 -5.98 24.22
C VAL A 145 1.28 -4.82 23.21
N ASN A 146 2.42 -4.31 22.78
CA ASN A 146 2.50 -3.18 21.87
C ASN A 146 3.27 -3.56 20.58
N PRO A 147 2.73 -4.42 19.71
CA PRO A 147 3.34 -4.72 18.43
C PRO A 147 3.26 -3.52 17.49
N ALA A 148 4.03 -3.57 16.38
CA ALA A 148 3.85 -2.63 15.29
C ALA A 148 2.46 -2.83 14.64
N ALA A 149 1.81 -1.76 14.20
CA ALA A 149 0.48 -1.84 13.57
C ALA A 149 0.45 -2.79 12.35
N ARG A 150 1.59 -2.94 11.65
CA ARG A 150 1.75 -3.90 10.55
C ARG A 150 1.61 -5.38 10.96
N GLU A 151 1.76 -5.67 12.25
CA GLU A 151 1.64 -7.03 12.81
C GLU A 151 0.23 -7.35 13.34
N LEU A 152 -0.71 -6.43 13.15
CA LEU A 152 -2.12 -6.65 13.46
C LEU A 152 -2.72 -7.66 12.48
N VAL A 153 -3.56 -8.52 13.04
CA VAL A 153 -4.27 -9.55 12.28
C VAL A 153 -5.77 -9.48 12.55
N PRO A 154 -6.61 -9.95 11.61
CA PRO A 154 -8.05 -10.04 11.85
C PRO A 154 -8.35 -10.86 13.10
N GLY A 155 -9.18 -10.29 14.01
CA GLY A 155 -9.53 -10.88 15.28
C GLY A 155 -8.69 -10.41 16.48
N ASP A 156 -7.67 -9.57 16.27
CA ASP A 156 -6.97 -8.90 17.36
C ASP A 156 -7.91 -7.94 18.11
N VAL A 157 -7.83 -7.93 19.44
CA VAL A 157 -8.51 -6.96 20.30
C VAL A 157 -7.55 -5.82 20.60
N ILE A 158 -7.88 -4.62 20.12
CA ILE A 158 -7.05 -3.43 20.29
C ILE A 158 -7.68 -2.46 21.29
N ARG A 159 -6.84 -1.68 21.97
CA ARG A 159 -7.27 -0.58 22.83
C ARG A 159 -6.79 0.74 22.26
N MET A 160 -7.71 1.64 22.03
CA MET A 160 -7.45 3.00 21.57
C MET A 160 -7.75 4.01 22.68
N ARG A 161 -7.04 5.13 22.67
CA ARG A 161 -7.24 6.27 23.54
C ARG A 161 -7.40 7.53 22.68
N LEU A 162 -7.92 8.57 23.28
CA LEU A 162 -7.98 9.88 22.63
C LEU A 162 -6.58 10.32 22.20
N GLY A 163 -6.44 10.71 20.92
CA GLY A 163 -5.16 11.08 20.30
C GLY A 163 -4.38 9.92 19.67
N ASP A 164 -4.82 8.66 19.83
CA ASP A 164 -4.19 7.53 19.12
C ASP A 164 -4.60 7.52 17.65
N ILE A 165 -3.68 7.10 16.79
CA ILE A 165 -3.97 6.85 15.37
C ILE A 165 -4.63 5.47 15.26
N VAL A 166 -5.75 5.39 14.53
CA VAL A 166 -6.44 4.13 14.27
C VAL A 166 -5.54 3.24 13.40
N PRO A 167 -5.07 2.08 13.91
CA PRO A 167 -4.04 1.29 13.26
C PRO A 167 -4.58 0.34 12.19
N ALA A 168 -5.88 0.07 12.17
CA ALA A 168 -6.57 -0.82 11.26
C ALA A 168 -8.09 -0.58 11.30
N ASP A 169 -8.82 -1.14 10.34
CA ASP A 169 -10.27 -1.18 10.41
C ASP A 169 -10.70 -1.95 11.69
N ALA A 170 -11.47 -1.31 12.55
CA ALA A 170 -11.87 -1.88 13.83
C ALA A 170 -13.38 -1.68 14.08
N ARG A 171 -13.93 -2.51 14.93
CA ARG A 171 -15.28 -2.38 15.46
C ARG A 171 -15.25 -2.18 16.96
N LEU A 172 -16.00 -1.20 17.44
CA LEU A 172 -16.09 -0.90 18.86
C LEU A 172 -16.78 -2.07 19.58
N LEU A 173 -16.10 -2.61 20.58
CA LEU A 173 -16.63 -3.68 21.46
C LEU A 173 -17.25 -3.08 22.71
N ASP A 174 -16.54 -2.14 23.34
CA ASP A 174 -16.92 -1.47 24.57
C ASP A 174 -16.25 -0.12 24.66
N GLY A 175 -16.85 0.82 25.40
CA GLY A 175 -16.33 2.17 25.61
C GLY A 175 -17.24 3.28 25.06
N ASP A 176 -16.76 4.50 25.16
CA ASP A 176 -17.47 5.68 24.67
C ASP A 176 -17.45 5.73 23.12
N PRO A 177 -18.47 6.37 22.49
CA PRO A 177 -18.44 6.62 21.06
C PRO A 177 -17.15 7.30 20.63
N VAL A 178 -16.52 6.80 19.57
CA VAL A 178 -15.26 7.33 19.05
C VAL A 178 -15.57 8.16 17.80
N GLU A 179 -15.21 9.43 17.83
CA GLU A 179 -15.17 10.27 16.64
C GLU A 179 -13.76 10.21 16.05
N VAL A 180 -13.67 9.91 14.75
CA VAL A 180 -12.41 9.77 14.04
C VAL A 180 -12.32 10.87 12.99
N ASP A 181 -11.29 11.70 13.11
CA ASP A 181 -10.94 12.66 12.07
C ASP A 181 -10.22 11.91 10.93
N ASN A 182 -10.77 12.00 9.73
CA ASN A 182 -10.18 11.41 8.53
C ASN A 182 -9.66 12.54 7.64
N PRO A 183 -8.38 12.92 7.75
CA PRO A 183 -7.80 13.91 6.86
C PRO A 183 -7.86 13.38 5.42
N ARG A 184 -8.61 14.08 4.59
CA ARG A 184 -8.73 13.82 3.14
C ARG A 184 -7.51 14.29 2.39
#